data_18dd81beb18c3947ce07ddb99e1b1da3
#
_entry.id   18dd81beb18c3947ce07ddb99e1b1da3
#
_cell.length_a   1.000
_cell.length_b   1.000
_cell.length_c   1.000
_cell.angle_alpha   90.00
_cell.angle_beta   90.00
_cell.angle_gamma   90.00
#
_symmetry.space_group_name_H-M   'P 1'
#
loop_
_entity.id
_entity.type
_entity.pdbx_description
1 polymer ?
#
loop_
_entity_poly.entity_id
_entity_poly.type
_entity_poly.pdbx_seq_one_letter_code
_entity_poly.pdbx_strand_id
1 'polypeptide(L)'
;MAHVGLAALLLPLALCACQPRKPYPPAGDGNALRGKALLAQFQCGSCHHIPDVESARGKAGPSLAQFGLRSYIAGRWPNQQDKLVRWISAPRDMDPTTMMPDMGVSADDARHMAAYLYTLE
;
A
#
# COMPACT_ATOMS: atom_id res chain seq x y z
N MET A 1 33.36 -64.05 2.20
CA MET A 1 32.05 -63.48 2.67
C MET A 1 32.21 -61.97 2.70
N ALA A 2 31.70 -61.30 1.65
CA ALA A 2 31.83 -59.84 1.50
C ALA A 2 30.54 -59.17 1.91
N HIS A 3 30.59 -58.34 2.94
CA HIS A 3 29.45 -57.52 3.37
C HIS A 3 29.45 -56.24 2.56
N VAL A 4 28.50 -56.11 1.65
CA VAL A 4 28.23 -54.84 0.92
C VAL A 4 27.38 -53.97 1.82
N GLY A 5 27.99 -52.91 2.40
CA GLY A 5 27.29 -51.87 3.16
C GLY A 5 26.52 -50.93 2.22
N LEU A 6 25.21 -50.94 2.30
CA LEU A 6 24.31 -50.04 1.61
C LEU A 6 24.30 -48.67 2.33
N ALA A 7 25.12 -47.74 1.85
CA ALA A 7 25.07 -46.34 2.35
C ALA A 7 23.82 -45.66 1.84
N ALA A 8 22.83 -45.49 2.69
CA ALA A 8 21.63 -44.70 2.37
C ALA A 8 22.01 -43.21 2.31
N LEU A 9 22.01 -42.66 1.11
CA LEU A 9 22.23 -41.23 0.84
C LEU A 9 20.95 -40.45 1.23
N LEU A 10 20.91 -39.90 2.44
CA LEU A 10 19.83 -38.99 2.88
C LEU A 10 20.03 -37.64 2.20
N LEU A 11 19.27 -37.41 1.16
CA LEU A 11 19.18 -36.12 0.49
C LEU A 11 18.35 -35.16 1.37
N PRO A 12 18.91 -34.02 1.87
CA PRO A 12 18.13 -33.07 2.61
C PRO A 12 17.13 -32.39 1.68
N LEU A 13 15.85 -32.63 1.88
CA LEU A 13 14.76 -31.91 1.22
C LEU A 13 14.78 -30.48 1.75
N ALA A 14 15.38 -29.56 1.02
CA ALA A 14 15.34 -28.13 1.33
C ALA A 14 13.88 -27.67 1.19
N LEU A 15 13.15 -27.58 2.33
CA LEU A 15 11.87 -26.89 2.39
C LEU A 15 12.12 -25.42 2.06
N CYS A 16 11.77 -25.04 0.85
CA CYS A 16 11.69 -23.63 0.46
C CYS A 16 10.55 -23.01 1.30
N ALA A 17 10.86 -22.53 2.50
CA ALA A 17 9.92 -21.84 3.35
C ALA A 17 9.54 -20.54 2.67
N CYS A 18 8.36 -20.48 2.06
CA CYS A 18 7.75 -19.21 1.62
C CYS A 18 7.57 -18.33 2.86
N GLN A 19 8.49 -17.40 3.06
CA GLN A 19 8.34 -16.42 4.12
C GLN A 19 7.16 -15.50 3.77
N PRO A 20 6.21 -15.27 4.69
CA PRO A 20 5.15 -14.30 4.47
C PRO A 20 5.81 -12.95 4.17
N ARG A 21 5.44 -12.36 3.04
CA ARG A 21 5.94 -11.05 2.64
C ARG A 21 5.52 -10.04 3.69
N LYS A 22 6.47 -9.41 4.37
CA LYS A 22 6.15 -8.28 5.25
C LYS A 22 5.48 -7.20 4.40
N PRO A 23 4.34 -6.63 4.85
CA PRO A 23 3.73 -5.49 4.18
C PRO A 23 4.79 -4.40 3.97
N TYR A 24 4.94 -3.91 2.77
CA TYR A 24 5.85 -2.83 2.47
C TYR A 24 5.01 -1.65 1.97
N PRO A 25 5.19 -0.48 2.53
CA PRO A 25 6.02 -0.13 3.70
C PRO A 25 5.28 -0.43 5.02
N PRO A 26 5.98 -0.57 6.15
CA PRO A 26 5.32 -0.62 7.44
C PRO A 26 4.43 0.61 7.58
N ALA A 27 3.22 0.42 8.08
CA ALA A 27 2.34 1.53 8.42
C ALA A 27 3.15 2.52 9.26
N GLY A 28 3.38 3.72 8.72
CA GLY A 28 4.15 4.72 9.43
C GLY A 28 3.42 5.21 10.70
N ASP A 29 3.89 6.26 11.30
CA ASP A 29 3.39 6.87 12.54
C ASP A 29 1.92 7.39 12.48
N GLY A 30 1.20 7.16 11.38
CA GLY A 30 -0.19 7.54 11.18
C GLY A 30 -1.20 6.60 11.86
N ASN A 31 -2.38 7.14 12.21
CA ASN A 31 -3.51 6.38 12.73
C ASN A 31 -4.45 5.98 11.58
N ALA A 32 -4.53 4.68 11.27
CA ALA A 32 -5.33 4.18 10.15
C ALA A 32 -6.84 4.42 10.30
N LEU A 33 -7.40 4.33 11.52
CA LEU A 33 -8.83 4.60 11.73
C LEU A 33 -9.15 6.08 11.46
N ARG A 34 -8.31 6.99 11.93
CA ARG A 34 -8.43 8.41 11.60
C ARG A 34 -8.25 8.63 10.10
N GLY A 35 -7.30 7.96 9.47
CA GLY A 35 -7.07 8.03 8.02
C GLY A 35 -8.29 7.62 7.21
N LYS A 36 -8.96 6.52 7.61
CA LYS A 36 -10.23 6.10 6.99
C LYS A 36 -11.31 7.19 7.07
N ALA A 37 -11.48 7.79 8.24
CA ALA A 37 -12.45 8.87 8.44
C ALA A 37 -12.10 10.11 7.59
N LEU A 38 -10.82 10.47 7.51
CA LEU A 38 -10.34 11.60 6.71
C LEU A 38 -10.54 11.35 5.20
N LEU A 39 -10.30 10.13 4.69
CA LEU A 39 -10.59 9.78 3.29
C LEU A 39 -12.06 9.98 2.93
N ALA A 40 -12.97 9.69 3.86
CA ALA A 40 -14.41 10.00 3.70
C ALA A 40 -14.68 11.51 3.77
N GLN A 41 -14.13 12.20 4.77
CA GLN A 41 -14.31 13.63 4.99
C GLN A 41 -13.84 14.48 3.80
N PHE A 42 -12.67 14.18 3.23
CA PHE A 42 -12.13 14.85 2.06
C PHE A 42 -12.71 14.33 0.73
N GLN A 43 -13.72 13.45 0.80
CA GLN A 43 -14.46 12.94 -0.35
C GLN A 43 -13.56 12.28 -1.43
N CYS A 44 -12.48 11.65 -1.03
CA CYS A 44 -11.59 10.92 -1.94
C CYS A 44 -12.34 9.84 -2.73
N GLY A 45 -13.40 9.28 -2.12
CA GLY A 45 -14.29 8.29 -2.71
C GLY A 45 -15.11 8.78 -3.90
N SER A 46 -15.20 10.11 -4.15
CA SER A 46 -15.89 10.63 -5.34
C SER A 46 -15.15 10.26 -6.63
N CYS A 47 -13.81 10.15 -6.57
CA CYS A 47 -12.97 9.76 -7.70
C CYS A 47 -12.44 8.33 -7.59
N HIS A 48 -12.17 7.84 -6.38
CA HIS A 48 -11.55 6.55 -6.13
C HIS A 48 -12.52 5.54 -5.52
N HIS A 49 -12.42 4.29 -5.94
CA HIS A 49 -12.93 3.18 -5.14
C HIS A 49 -11.96 2.92 -3.98
N ILE A 50 -12.45 3.00 -2.74
CA ILE A 50 -11.65 2.74 -1.53
C ILE A 50 -12.40 1.71 -0.69
N PRO A 51 -11.84 0.50 -0.49
CA PRO A 51 -12.47 -0.52 0.34
C PRO A 51 -12.82 0.01 1.73
N ASP A 52 -13.98 -0.42 2.25
CA ASP A 52 -14.48 -0.10 3.60
C ASP A 52 -14.66 1.39 3.94
N VAL A 53 -14.45 2.29 2.99
CA VAL A 53 -14.81 3.70 3.12
C VAL A 53 -16.21 3.90 2.55
N GLU A 54 -17.11 4.45 3.36
CA GLU A 54 -18.50 4.67 2.98
C GLU A 54 -18.61 5.53 1.71
N SER A 55 -19.47 5.11 0.78
CA SER A 55 -19.71 5.79 -0.50
C SER A 55 -18.48 5.96 -1.42
N ALA A 56 -17.33 5.39 -1.08
CA ALA A 56 -16.12 5.49 -1.89
C ALA A 56 -16.14 4.48 -3.06
N ARG A 57 -16.90 4.80 -4.11
CA ARG A 57 -17.08 3.97 -5.31
C ARG A 57 -16.74 4.67 -6.62
N GLY A 58 -15.96 5.76 -6.53
CA GLY A 58 -15.54 6.55 -7.68
C GLY A 58 -14.75 5.74 -8.69
N LYS A 59 -14.84 6.14 -9.96
CA LYS A 59 -14.18 5.50 -11.11
C LYS A 59 -13.36 6.47 -11.95
N ALA A 60 -13.33 7.75 -11.58
CA ALA A 60 -12.54 8.77 -12.28
C ALA A 60 -11.04 8.63 -12.00
N GLY A 61 -10.69 8.18 -10.79
CA GLY A 61 -9.33 7.81 -10.43
C GLY A 61 -9.15 6.28 -10.35
N PRO A 62 -7.92 5.78 -10.22
CA PRO A 62 -7.67 4.36 -10.04
C PRO A 62 -8.27 3.86 -8.73
N SER A 63 -8.76 2.62 -8.71
CA SER A 63 -9.16 1.96 -7.46
C SER A 63 -7.99 1.93 -6.48
N LEU A 64 -8.22 2.19 -5.21
CA LEU A 64 -7.21 2.10 -4.15
C LEU A 64 -7.23 0.75 -3.41
N ALA A 65 -8.04 -0.21 -3.88
CA ALA A 65 -7.94 -1.59 -3.41
C ALA A 65 -6.51 -2.12 -3.57
N GLN A 66 -6.05 -2.92 -2.62
CA GLN A 66 -4.71 -3.49 -2.59
C GLN A 66 -3.58 -2.45 -2.68
N PHE A 67 -3.83 -1.24 -2.17
CA PHE A 67 -2.83 -0.17 -2.25
C PHE A 67 -1.55 -0.52 -1.49
N GLY A 68 -1.65 -1.19 -0.35
CA GLY A 68 -0.51 -1.63 0.44
C GLY A 68 0.44 -2.60 -0.29
N LEU A 69 -0.04 -3.28 -1.32
CA LEU A 69 0.76 -4.21 -2.12
C LEU A 69 1.44 -3.56 -3.33
N ARG A 70 1.17 -2.29 -3.62
CA ARG A 70 1.71 -1.62 -4.80
C ARG A 70 3.15 -1.21 -4.61
N SER A 71 3.94 -1.34 -5.67
CA SER A 71 5.32 -0.88 -5.70
C SER A 71 5.44 0.61 -6.01
N TYR A 72 4.41 1.22 -6.62
CA TYR A 72 4.46 2.61 -7.09
C TYR A 72 3.19 3.40 -6.76
N ILE A 73 3.37 4.69 -6.49
CA ILE A 73 2.34 5.71 -6.40
C ILE A 73 2.17 6.35 -7.78
N ALA A 74 0.93 6.48 -8.26
CA ALA A 74 0.59 7.05 -9.56
C ALA A 74 1.43 6.48 -10.74
N GLY A 75 1.93 5.25 -10.60
CA GLY A 75 2.76 4.60 -11.61
C GLY A 75 4.17 5.19 -11.78
N ARG A 76 4.58 6.16 -10.98
CA ARG A 76 5.84 6.93 -11.20
C ARG A 76 6.78 6.90 -10.01
N TRP A 77 6.29 7.07 -8.79
CA TRP A 77 7.13 7.18 -7.59
C TRP A 77 7.09 5.91 -6.75
N PRO A 78 8.21 5.50 -6.15
CA PRO A 78 8.20 4.38 -5.21
C PRO A 78 7.14 4.58 -4.14
N ASN A 79 6.42 3.51 -3.78
CA ASN A 79 5.39 3.54 -2.75
C ASN A 79 6.04 3.61 -1.36
N GLN A 80 6.49 4.79 -0.99
CA GLN A 80 7.09 5.15 0.29
C GLN A 80 6.20 6.17 0.99
N GLN A 81 6.19 6.14 2.33
CA GLN A 81 5.27 6.97 3.11
C GLN A 81 5.47 8.47 2.85
N ASP A 82 6.68 8.95 2.82
CA ASP A 82 6.98 10.37 2.55
C ASP A 82 6.46 10.81 1.17
N LYS A 83 6.61 9.94 0.18
CA LYS A 83 6.09 10.17 -1.19
C LYS A 83 4.57 10.14 -1.21
N LEU A 84 3.95 9.19 -0.51
CA LEU A 84 2.49 9.09 -0.46
C LEU A 84 1.88 10.29 0.28
N VAL A 85 2.45 10.70 1.40
CA VAL A 85 2.02 11.89 2.13
C VAL A 85 2.09 13.12 1.22
N ARG A 86 3.20 13.31 0.52
CA ARG A 86 3.35 14.44 -0.42
C ARG A 86 2.35 14.34 -1.59
N TRP A 87 2.14 13.13 -2.13
CA TRP A 87 1.16 12.92 -3.21
C TRP A 87 -0.27 13.24 -2.79
N ILE A 88 -0.67 12.89 -1.56
CA ILE A 88 -2.01 13.19 -1.04
C ILE A 88 -2.18 14.69 -0.77
N SER A 89 -1.16 15.34 -0.19
CA SER A 89 -1.26 16.74 0.23
C SER A 89 -1.03 17.76 -0.90
N ALA A 90 -0.18 17.44 -1.87
CA ALA A 90 0.19 18.35 -2.96
C ALA A 90 0.50 17.57 -4.27
N PRO A 91 -0.52 16.92 -4.87
CA PRO A 91 -0.29 16.06 -6.03
C PRO A 91 0.28 16.84 -7.24
N ARG A 92 -0.15 18.07 -7.44
CA ARG A 92 0.31 18.90 -8.58
C ARG A 92 1.74 19.40 -8.43
N ASP A 93 2.26 19.49 -7.20
CA ASP A 93 3.68 19.78 -6.97
C ASP A 93 4.58 18.62 -7.39
N MET A 94 4.05 17.41 -7.36
CA MET A 94 4.76 16.20 -7.81
C MET A 94 4.56 15.96 -9.31
N ASP A 95 3.35 16.18 -9.81
CA ASP A 95 3.00 16.06 -11.21
C ASP A 95 2.02 17.18 -11.62
N PRO A 96 2.50 18.26 -12.24
CA PRO A 96 1.63 19.35 -12.69
C PRO A 96 0.56 18.91 -13.70
N THR A 97 0.72 17.75 -14.33
CA THR A 97 -0.21 17.21 -15.34
C THR A 97 -1.26 16.27 -14.74
N THR A 98 -1.19 15.98 -13.44
CA THR A 98 -2.13 15.05 -12.80
C THR A 98 -3.56 15.59 -12.81
N MET A 99 -4.51 14.68 -13.00
CA MET A 99 -5.94 14.97 -12.84
C MET A 99 -6.38 14.94 -11.37
N MET A 100 -5.56 14.41 -10.46
CA MET A 100 -5.84 14.45 -9.03
C MET A 100 -5.77 15.89 -8.52
N PRO A 101 -6.88 16.45 -7.99
CA PRO A 101 -6.89 17.82 -7.50
C PRO A 101 -6.15 17.95 -6.17
N ASP A 102 -5.69 19.15 -5.88
CA ASP A 102 -5.28 19.53 -4.53
C ASP A 102 -6.55 19.72 -3.68
N MET A 103 -6.69 18.91 -2.65
CA MET A 103 -7.87 18.91 -1.76
C MET A 103 -7.62 19.69 -0.47
N GLY A 104 -6.48 20.36 -0.33
CA GLY A 104 -6.12 21.09 0.89
C GLY A 104 -5.83 20.19 2.09
N VAL A 105 -5.43 18.96 1.85
CA VAL A 105 -5.09 18.00 2.91
C VAL A 105 -3.76 18.40 3.56
N SER A 106 -3.75 18.55 4.88
CA SER A 106 -2.50 18.81 5.62
C SER A 106 -1.56 17.59 5.56
N ALA A 107 -0.26 17.81 5.71
CA ALA A 107 0.71 16.71 5.77
C ALA A 107 0.44 15.76 6.95
N ASP A 108 -0.13 16.28 8.05
CA ASP A 108 -0.51 15.47 9.21
C ASP A 108 -1.69 14.54 8.88
N ASP A 109 -2.75 15.08 8.30
CA ASP A 109 -3.90 14.27 7.88
C ASP A 109 -3.50 13.29 6.77
N ALA A 110 -2.63 13.68 5.84
CA ALA A 110 -2.10 12.80 4.81
C ALA A 110 -1.32 11.60 5.39
N ARG A 111 -0.59 11.77 6.51
CA ARG A 111 0.05 10.64 7.22
C ARG A 111 -0.98 9.64 7.72
N HIS A 112 -2.07 10.11 8.31
CA HIS A 112 -3.15 9.22 8.75
C HIS A 112 -3.83 8.52 7.58
N MET A 113 -4.10 9.23 6.49
CA MET A 113 -4.66 8.64 5.26
C MET A 113 -3.73 7.58 4.66
N ALA A 114 -2.43 7.86 4.58
CA ALA A 114 -1.42 6.91 4.11
C ALA A 114 -1.41 5.64 4.98
N ALA A 115 -1.48 5.79 6.31
CA ALA A 115 -1.54 4.65 7.22
C ALA A 115 -2.73 3.73 6.93
N TYR A 116 -3.91 4.29 6.61
CA TYR A 116 -5.05 3.48 6.20
C TYR A 116 -4.83 2.80 4.85
N LEU A 117 -4.34 3.52 3.85
CA LEU A 117 -4.12 2.96 2.51
C LEU A 117 -3.13 1.80 2.53
N TYR A 118 -2.15 1.81 3.43
CA TYR A 118 -1.22 0.69 3.61
C TYR A 118 -1.84 -0.54 4.25
N THR A 119 -3.01 -0.44 4.88
CA THR A 119 -3.76 -1.62 5.37
C THR A 119 -4.54 -2.34 4.27
N LEU A 120 -4.69 -1.74 3.09
CA LEU A 120 -5.43 -2.31 1.97
C LEU A 120 -4.55 -3.30 1.19
N GLU A 121 -4.70 -4.59 1.49
CA GLU A 121 -4.00 -5.73 0.91
C GLU A 121 -4.93 -6.60 0.05
#